data_1be9adf803578e3d319f24d7ae68a8f5
#
_entry.id   1be9adf803578e3d319f24d7ae68a8f5
#
_cell.length_a   1.000
_cell.length_b   1.000
_cell.length_c   1.000
_cell.angle_alpha   90.00
_cell.angle_beta   90.00
_cell.angle_gamma   90.00
#
_symmetry.space_group_name_H-M   'P 1'
#
loop_
_entity.id
_entity.type
_entity.pdbx_description
1 polymer ?
#
loop_
_entity_poly.entity_id
_entity_poly.type
_entity_poly.pdbx_seq_one_letter_code
_entity_poly.pdbx_strand_id
1 'polypeptide(L)'
;EFCKGVAYPMGQGPLAPALDALRARAEERGIPMTMLSITPPQRERLEREFPGRFAFEEDRDGWDYVYDINRLADLGGKKLHSKRNHIHRFDERFPDWMFEPITRDNVAECLALENRWAAARHGDEEGADILHEETVAVIEALYQMEALQMEGGLIRAEDEVIAFSLGSFTTPECFDVHFEKAFGEIQGAYTVINREMARYIRAKYPE
;
A
#
# COMPACT_ATOMS: atom_id res chain seq x y z
N GLU A 1 3.41 -21.50 2.96
CA GLU A 1 3.87 -21.53 1.54
C GLU A 1 3.66 -20.15 0.92
N PHE A 2 4.51 -19.20 1.35
CA PHE A 2 4.17 -17.78 1.25
C PHE A 2 4.77 -17.16 0.02
N CYS A 3 5.38 -17.43 -0.82
CA CYS A 3 5.68 -16.74 -2.08
C CYS A 3 5.72 -17.73 -3.23
N LYS A 4 4.65 -17.77 -3.99
CA LYS A 4 4.60 -18.58 -5.22
C LYS A 4 5.52 -18.05 -6.31
N GLY A 5 6.30 -17.00 -6.03
CA GLY A 5 7.19 -16.38 -7.00
C GLY A 5 8.19 -15.40 -6.39
N VAL A 6 9.00 -14.81 -7.25
CA VAL A 6 9.99 -13.78 -6.90
C VAL A 6 9.72 -12.50 -7.70
N ALA A 7 10.14 -11.35 -7.18
CA ALA A 7 10.10 -10.11 -7.94
C ALA A 7 11.09 -10.13 -9.11
N TYR A 8 10.82 -9.30 -10.12
CA TYR A 8 11.79 -9.05 -11.19
C TYR A 8 13.11 -8.51 -10.62
N PRO A 9 14.29 -9.02 -11.05
CA PRO A 9 15.57 -8.53 -10.57
C PRO A 9 15.73 -7.03 -10.82
N MET A 10 15.96 -6.28 -9.76
CA MET A 10 16.19 -4.83 -9.83
C MET A 10 17.66 -4.51 -9.82
N GLY A 11 18.07 -3.42 -10.52
CA GLY A 11 19.45 -2.97 -10.59
C GLY A 11 19.93 -2.76 -12.02
N GLN A 12 21.20 -2.35 -12.14
CA GLN A 12 21.83 -2.00 -13.43
C GLN A 12 22.71 -3.13 -14.01
N GLY A 13 22.76 -4.27 -13.35
CA GLY A 13 23.54 -5.42 -13.80
C GLY A 13 22.92 -6.17 -14.99
N PRO A 14 23.67 -7.12 -15.58
CA PRO A 14 23.15 -7.99 -16.63
C PRO A 14 22.05 -8.90 -16.06
N LEU A 15 20.94 -9.03 -16.79
CA LEU A 15 19.77 -9.77 -16.34
C LEU A 15 19.99 -11.30 -16.36
N ALA A 16 20.75 -11.80 -17.34
CA ALA A 16 20.94 -13.24 -17.53
C ALA A 16 21.50 -13.97 -16.28
N PRO A 17 22.60 -13.51 -15.65
CA PRO A 17 23.12 -14.17 -14.44
C PRO A 17 22.13 -14.15 -13.27
N ALA A 18 21.34 -13.09 -13.13
CA ALA A 18 20.32 -13.00 -12.08
C ALA A 18 19.20 -14.04 -12.31
N LEU A 19 18.71 -14.17 -13.55
CA LEU A 19 17.72 -15.18 -13.91
C LEU A 19 18.23 -16.61 -13.76
N ASP A 20 19.50 -16.85 -14.11
CA ASP A 20 20.11 -18.17 -13.95
C ASP A 20 20.24 -18.55 -12.46
N ALA A 21 20.61 -17.58 -11.59
CA ALA A 21 20.64 -17.80 -10.14
C ALA A 21 19.24 -18.08 -9.56
N LEU A 22 18.22 -17.33 -9.98
CA LEU A 22 16.84 -17.55 -9.55
C LEU A 22 16.34 -18.93 -10.01
N ARG A 23 16.67 -19.35 -11.24
CA ARG A 23 16.31 -20.67 -11.74
C ARG A 23 16.97 -21.77 -10.93
N ALA A 24 18.29 -21.69 -10.72
CA ALA A 24 19.01 -22.68 -9.91
C ALA A 24 18.38 -22.81 -8.52
N ARG A 25 18.00 -21.69 -7.91
CA ARG A 25 17.34 -21.69 -6.59
C ARG A 25 15.95 -22.32 -6.61
N ALA A 26 15.18 -22.13 -7.67
CA ALA A 26 13.88 -22.77 -7.85
C ALA A 26 14.04 -24.29 -8.05
N GLU A 27 15.03 -24.73 -8.86
CA GLU A 27 15.36 -26.12 -9.09
C GLU A 27 15.80 -26.84 -7.80
N GLU A 28 16.64 -26.19 -6.97
CA GLU A 28 17.05 -26.73 -5.66
C GLU A 28 15.84 -26.99 -4.73
N ARG A 29 14.79 -26.19 -4.88
CA ARG A 29 13.55 -26.31 -4.10
C ARG A 29 12.50 -27.20 -4.75
N GLY A 30 12.73 -27.70 -5.95
CA GLY A 30 11.78 -28.52 -6.69
C GLY A 30 10.50 -27.78 -7.10
N ILE A 31 10.58 -26.45 -7.30
CA ILE A 31 9.44 -25.59 -7.67
C ILE A 31 9.69 -24.91 -9.02
N PRO A 32 8.65 -24.55 -9.77
CA PRO A 32 8.80 -23.75 -10.98
C PRO A 32 9.35 -22.36 -10.64
N MET A 33 10.26 -21.83 -11.47
CA MET A 33 10.65 -20.43 -11.37
C MET A 33 9.51 -19.55 -11.86
N THR A 34 8.88 -18.81 -10.93
CA THR A 34 7.81 -17.88 -11.21
C THR A 34 8.24 -16.47 -10.79
N MET A 35 8.03 -15.48 -11.65
CA MET A 35 8.21 -14.08 -11.31
C MET A 35 6.83 -13.40 -11.23
N LEU A 36 6.63 -12.55 -10.22
CA LEU A 36 5.39 -11.84 -9.97
C LEU A 36 5.56 -10.34 -10.25
N SER A 37 4.45 -9.65 -10.46
CA SER A 37 4.38 -8.19 -10.65
C SER A 37 5.30 -7.68 -11.78
N ILE A 38 5.34 -8.41 -12.90
CA ILE A 38 6.10 -8.02 -14.08
C ILE A 38 5.41 -6.88 -14.80
N THR A 39 6.05 -5.73 -14.85
CA THR A 39 5.53 -4.55 -15.57
C THR A 39 5.65 -4.70 -17.10
N PRO A 40 4.85 -3.98 -17.92
CA PRO A 40 4.95 -4.06 -19.37
C PRO A 40 6.37 -3.82 -19.93
N PRO A 41 7.15 -2.82 -19.47
CA PRO A 41 8.54 -2.65 -19.93
C PRO A 41 9.47 -3.81 -19.57
N GLN A 42 9.28 -4.43 -18.39
CA GLN A 42 10.04 -5.61 -17.96
C GLN A 42 9.70 -6.82 -18.83
N ARG A 43 8.41 -7.03 -19.14
CA ARG A 43 7.96 -8.06 -20.07
C ARG A 43 8.60 -7.89 -21.45
N GLU A 44 8.54 -6.69 -22.04
CA GLU A 44 9.16 -6.40 -23.34
C GLU A 44 10.66 -6.69 -23.31
N ARG A 45 11.35 -6.39 -22.21
CA ARG A 45 12.77 -6.71 -22.06
C ARG A 45 13.01 -8.21 -22.00
N LEU A 46 12.22 -8.97 -21.26
CA LEU A 46 12.31 -10.42 -21.18
C LEU A 46 12.05 -11.10 -22.55
N GLU A 47 11.03 -10.66 -23.28
CA GLU A 47 10.71 -11.18 -24.60
C GLU A 47 11.82 -10.89 -25.62
N ARG A 48 12.44 -9.70 -25.55
CA ARG A 48 13.54 -9.30 -26.42
C ARG A 48 14.86 -10.02 -26.12
N GLU A 49 15.23 -10.11 -24.82
CA GLU A 49 16.53 -10.67 -24.41
C GLU A 49 16.49 -12.21 -24.28
N PHE A 50 15.32 -12.78 -24.03
CA PHE A 50 15.13 -14.21 -23.81
C PHE A 50 13.91 -14.75 -24.58
N PRO A 51 13.87 -14.67 -25.90
CA PRO A 51 12.69 -15.02 -26.71
C PRO A 51 12.25 -16.46 -26.46
N GLY A 52 10.95 -16.65 -26.18
CA GLY A 52 10.34 -17.96 -25.98
C GLY A 52 10.69 -18.67 -24.68
N ARG A 53 11.42 -18.02 -23.75
CA ARG A 53 11.83 -18.66 -22.47
C ARG A 53 10.82 -18.45 -21.34
N PHE A 54 9.88 -17.54 -21.49
CA PHE A 54 8.87 -17.20 -20.48
C PHE A 54 7.46 -17.30 -21.06
N ALA A 55 6.54 -17.80 -20.27
CA ALA A 55 5.11 -17.63 -20.48
C ALA A 55 4.63 -16.50 -19.54
N PHE A 56 3.71 -15.65 -20.04
CA PHE A 56 3.17 -14.54 -19.27
C PHE A 56 1.67 -14.74 -19.08
N GLU A 57 1.23 -14.52 -17.87
CA GLU A 57 -0.18 -14.52 -17.48
C GLU A 57 -0.52 -13.16 -16.88
N GLU A 58 -1.66 -12.59 -17.29
CA GLU A 58 -2.15 -11.35 -16.70
C GLU A 58 -2.91 -11.66 -15.41
N ASP A 59 -2.44 -11.07 -14.32
CA ASP A 59 -3.13 -11.08 -13.04
C ASP A 59 -3.73 -9.69 -12.78
N ARG A 60 -5.01 -9.53 -13.15
CA ARG A 60 -5.71 -8.27 -12.99
C ARG A 60 -5.98 -7.91 -11.54
N ASP A 61 -6.11 -8.89 -10.67
CA ASP A 61 -6.38 -8.67 -9.24
C ASP A 61 -5.13 -8.12 -8.52
N GLY A 62 -3.95 -8.35 -9.10
CA GLY A 62 -2.69 -7.76 -8.64
C GLY A 62 -2.36 -6.38 -9.22
N TRP A 63 -3.30 -5.69 -9.88
CA TRP A 63 -3.05 -4.37 -10.44
C TRP A 63 -3.26 -3.27 -9.42
N ASP A 64 -2.28 -2.35 -9.33
CA ASP A 64 -2.42 -1.16 -8.53
C ASP A 64 -3.30 -0.11 -9.19
N TYR A 65 -4.05 0.62 -8.36
CA TYR A 65 -4.84 1.76 -8.81
C TYR A 65 -3.98 3.02 -8.80
N VAL A 66 -3.71 3.57 -9.98
CA VAL A 66 -2.96 4.82 -10.14
C VAL A 66 -3.93 5.99 -10.30
N TYR A 67 -3.74 7.01 -9.47
CA TYR A 67 -4.56 8.22 -9.45
C TYR A 67 -3.71 9.48 -9.61
N ASP A 68 -4.25 10.46 -10.28
CA ASP A 68 -3.74 11.83 -10.20
C ASP A 68 -3.97 12.40 -8.80
N ILE A 69 -2.90 12.88 -8.16
CA ILE A 69 -2.93 13.35 -6.77
C ILE A 69 -3.89 14.54 -6.59
N ASN A 70 -4.00 15.42 -7.58
CA ASN A 70 -4.93 16.57 -7.51
C ASN A 70 -6.37 16.09 -7.49
N ARG A 71 -6.68 15.04 -8.28
CA ARG A 71 -8.03 14.45 -8.29
C ARG A 71 -8.39 13.80 -6.96
N LEU A 72 -7.43 13.14 -6.29
CA LEU A 72 -7.64 12.57 -4.96
C LEU A 72 -7.79 13.64 -3.89
N ALA A 73 -6.94 14.65 -3.92
CA ALA A 73 -6.94 15.74 -2.93
C ALA A 73 -8.18 16.62 -3.01
N ASP A 74 -8.67 16.91 -4.24
CA ASP A 74 -9.77 17.86 -4.46
C ASP A 74 -11.12 17.16 -4.67
N LEU A 75 -11.12 15.87 -5.01
CA LEU A 75 -12.30 15.06 -5.30
C LEU A 75 -13.26 15.71 -6.29
N GLY A 76 -12.75 16.43 -7.28
CA GLY A 76 -13.53 17.17 -8.26
C GLY A 76 -14.34 16.30 -9.21
N GLY A 77 -15.41 16.87 -9.80
CA GLY A 77 -16.20 16.25 -10.85
C GLY A 77 -17.33 15.32 -10.37
N LYS A 78 -18.20 14.95 -11.33
CA LYS A 78 -19.41 14.15 -11.03
C LYS A 78 -19.09 12.73 -10.55
N LYS A 79 -18.04 12.10 -11.08
CA LYS A 79 -17.66 10.72 -10.73
C LYS A 79 -17.27 10.54 -9.25
N LEU A 80 -16.79 11.60 -8.60
CA LEU A 80 -16.36 11.57 -7.20
C LEU A 80 -17.41 12.15 -6.23
N HIS A 81 -18.64 12.38 -6.72
CA HIS A 81 -19.73 12.91 -5.87
C HIS A 81 -20.03 12.00 -4.67
N SER A 82 -20.04 10.68 -4.86
CA SER A 82 -20.26 9.74 -3.77
C SER A 82 -19.18 9.85 -2.68
N LYS A 83 -17.90 9.99 -3.07
CA LYS A 83 -16.80 10.19 -2.11
C LYS A 83 -16.99 11.49 -1.31
N ARG A 84 -17.37 12.60 -1.96
CA ARG A 84 -17.69 13.86 -1.25
C ARG A 84 -18.85 13.72 -0.28
N ASN A 85 -19.88 12.95 -0.64
CA ASN A 85 -20.99 12.68 0.27
C ASN A 85 -20.58 11.87 1.50
N HIS A 86 -19.67 10.91 1.35
CA HIS A 86 -19.10 10.17 2.49
C HIS A 86 -18.34 11.11 3.42
N ILE A 87 -17.55 12.03 2.87
CA ILE A 87 -16.82 13.02 3.65
C ILE A 87 -17.78 13.97 4.38
N HIS A 88 -18.79 14.49 3.68
CA HIS A 88 -19.77 15.37 4.30
C HIS A 88 -20.46 14.73 5.52
N ARG A 89 -20.87 13.45 5.39
CA ARG A 89 -21.44 12.72 6.54
C ARG A 89 -20.45 12.48 7.66
N PHE A 90 -19.17 12.30 7.32
CA PHE A 90 -18.11 12.19 8.30
C PHE A 90 -17.92 13.53 9.04
N ASP A 91 -17.86 14.64 8.31
CA ASP A 91 -17.73 15.99 8.86
C ASP A 91 -18.92 16.36 9.77
N GLU A 92 -20.14 15.93 9.41
CA GLU A 92 -21.35 16.13 10.26
C GLU A 92 -21.27 15.32 11.57
N ARG A 93 -20.69 14.12 11.53
CA ARG A 93 -20.58 13.26 12.70
C ARG A 93 -19.43 13.65 13.61
N PHE A 94 -18.32 14.10 13.04
CA PHE A 94 -17.09 14.44 13.76
C PHE A 94 -16.66 15.87 13.39
N PRO A 95 -17.34 16.92 13.86
CA PRO A 95 -17.05 18.29 13.42
C PRO A 95 -15.64 18.78 13.80
N ASP A 96 -15.02 18.20 14.82
CA ASP A 96 -13.72 18.59 15.36
C ASP A 96 -12.61 17.59 15.01
N TRP A 97 -12.81 16.73 13.99
CA TRP A 97 -11.77 15.82 13.55
C TRP A 97 -10.54 16.58 12.99
N MET A 98 -9.36 15.97 13.12
CA MET A 98 -8.11 16.54 12.65
C MET A 98 -7.29 15.51 11.89
N PHE A 99 -6.53 15.98 10.89
CA PHE A 99 -5.44 15.22 10.28
C PHE A 99 -4.13 15.61 10.96
N GLU A 100 -3.35 14.62 11.35
CA GLU A 100 -2.03 14.80 11.93
C GLU A 100 -1.01 13.96 11.16
N PRO A 101 0.20 14.47 10.86
CA PRO A 101 1.31 13.61 10.43
C PRO A 101 1.66 12.60 11.52
N ILE A 102 2.00 11.37 11.11
CA ILE A 102 2.52 10.38 12.06
C ILE A 102 3.93 10.77 12.48
N THR A 103 4.16 10.73 13.77
CA THR A 103 5.42 11.08 14.42
C THR A 103 5.77 10.03 15.48
N ARG A 104 6.96 10.15 16.08
CA ARG A 104 7.35 9.30 17.22
C ARG A 104 6.43 9.44 18.43
N ASP A 105 5.76 10.59 18.57
CA ASP A 105 4.90 10.87 19.73
C ASP A 105 3.51 10.23 19.62
N ASN A 106 3.01 10.05 18.38
CA ASN A 106 1.66 9.51 18.14
C ASN A 106 1.64 8.12 17.47
N VAL A 107 2.79 7.56 17.08
CA VAL A 107 2.88 6.23 16.45
C VAL A 107 2.26 5.11 17.30
N ALA A 108 2.34 5.21 18.61
CA ALA A 108 1.76 4.22 19.52
C ALA A 108 0.23 4.13 19.40
N GLU A 109 -0.43 5.22 19.07
CA GLU A 109 -1.88 5.26 18.83
C GLU A 109 -2.27 4.58 17.51
N CYS A 110 -1.43 4.73 16.45
CA CYS A 110 -1.60 3.98 15.20
C CYS A 110 -1.45 2.47 15.43
N LEU A 111 -0.46 2.06 16.25
CA LEU A 111 -0.30 0.67 16.64
C LEU A 111 -1.51 0.12 17.42
N ALA A 112 -2.08 0.93 18.31
CA ALA A 112 -3.29 0.55 19.04
C ALA A 112 -4.48 0.35 18.09
N LEU A 113 -4.62 1.22 17.07
CA LEU A 113 -5.64 1.06 16.04
C LEU A 113 -5.41 -0.22 15.23
N GLU A 114 -4.17 -0.48 14.77
CA GLU A 114 -3.85 -1.70 14.01
C GLU A 114 -4.21 -2.97 14.79
N ASN A 115 -3.83 -3.04 16.06
CA ASN A 115 -4.16 -4.18 16.92
C ASN A 115 -5.67 -4.38 17.07
N ARG A 116 -6.45 -3.30 17.25
CA ARG A 116 -7.93 -3.37 17.32
C ARG A 116 -8.52 -3.80 15.98
N TRP A 117 -7.99 -3.27 14.87
CA TRP A 117 -8.45 -3.60 13.52
C TRP A 117 -8.18 -5.09 13.19
N ALA A 118 -6.98 -5.58 13.51
CA ALA A 118 -6.62 -6.99 13.34
C ALA A 118 -7.50 -7.90 14.20
N ALA A 119 -7.68 -7.57 15.49
CA ALA A 119 -8.52 -8.34 16.40
C ALA A 119 -9.98 -8.47 15.93
N ALA A 120 -10.52 -7.43 15.32
CA ALA A 120 -11.88 -7.44 14.78
C ALA A 120 -12.06 -8.38 13.57
N ARG A 121 -10.97 -8.77 12.89
CA ARG A 121 -10.97 -9.64 11.69
C ARG A 121 -10.53 -11.08 11.95
N HIS A 122 -10.04 -11.42 13.12
CA HIS A 122 -9.60 -12.78 13.46
C HIS A 122 -10.71 -13.85 13.52
N GLY A 123 -11.90 -13.58 13.00
CA GLY A 123 -13.02 -14.55 12.95
C GLY A 123 -12.96 -15.59 11.83
N ASP A 124 -12.14 -15.41 10.81
CA ASP A 124 -12.07 -16.29 9.64
C ASP A 124 -10.73 -17.08 9.64
N GLU A 125 -10.79 -18.38 9.91
CA GLU A 125 -9.61 -19.25 10.01
C GLU A 125 -8.79 -19.30 8.70
N GLU A 126 -9.39 -19.10 7.54
CA GLU A 126 -8.77 -19.25 6.22
C GLU A 126 -7.81 -18.09 5.84
N GLY A 127 -7.88 -16.96 6.53
CA GLY A 127 -7.02 -15.78 6.28
C GLY A 127 -6.13 -15.38 7.45
N ALA A 128 -6.12 -16.13 8.54
CA ALA A 128 -5.46 -15.75 9.78
C ALA A 128 -3.93 -15.54 9.64
N ASP A 129 -3.27 -16.38 8.85
CA ASP A 129 -1.82 -16.29 8.63
C ASP A 129 -1.44 -15.04 7.81
N ILE A 130 -2.22 -14.74 6.75
CA ILE A 130 -2.00 -13.56 5.91
C ILE A 130 -2.23 -12.28 6.72
N LEU A 131 -3.28 -12.25 7.51
CA LEU A 131 -3.60 -11.11 8.38
C LEU A 131 -2.52 -10.89 9.45
N HIS A 132 -1.96 -11.98 10.00
CA HIS A 132 -0.86 -11.89 10.94
C HIS A 132 0.39 -11.29 10.30
N GLU A 133 0.76 -11.74 9.11
CA GLU A 133 1.92 -11.20 8.38
C GLU A 133 1.72 -9.74 7.98
N GLU A 134 0.52 -9.36 7.54
CA GLU A 134 0.19 -7.96 7.26
C GLU A 134 0.33 -7.10 8.52
N THR A 135 -0.19 -7.56 9.66
CA THR A 135 -0.07 -6.85 10.93
C THR A 135 1.38 -6.67 11.35
N VAL A 136 2.22 -7.71 11.22
CA VAL A 136 3.67 -7.61 11.49
C VAL A 136 4.32 -6.58 10.57
N ALA A 137 4.01 -6.59 9.28
CA ALA A 137 4.55 -5.64 8.32
C ALA A 137 4.15 -4.19 8.64
N VAL A 138 2.89 -3.95 9.03
CA VAL A 138 2.40 -2.62 9.45
C VAL A 138 3.14 -2.14 10.70
N ILE A 139 3.30 -3.01 11.70
CA ILE A 139 4.01 -2.69 12.95
C ILE A 139 5.46 -2.31 12.67
N GLU A 140 6.17 -3.11 11.88
CA GLU A 140 7.56 -2.82 11.49
C GLU A 140 7.66 -1.52 10.70
N ALA A 141 6.75 -1.26 9.75
CA ALA A 141 6.70 -0.04 8.99
C ALA A 141 6.50 1.20 9.88
N LEU A 142 5.57 1.15 10.84
CA LEU A 142 5.32 2.22 11.80
C LEU A 142 6.54 2.53 12.69
N TYR A 143 7.25 1.50 13.15
CA TYR A 143 8.46 1.70 13.97
C TYR A 143 9.66 2.20 13.17
N GLN A 144 9.74 1.84 11.89
CA GLN A 144 10.90 2.12 11.04
C GLN A 144 10.64 3.18 9.95
N MET A 145 9.58 3.98 10.09
CA MET A 145 9.17 4.98 9.09
C MET A 145 10.33 5.84 8.58
N GLU A 146 11.17 6.33 9.49
CA GLU A 146 12.31 7.20 9.17
C GLU A 146 13.37 6.45 8.34
N ALA A 147 13.73 5.22 8.75
CA ALA A 147 14.71 4.39 8.04
C ALA A 147 14.21 3.94 6.66
N LEU A 148 12.90 3.70 6.54
CA LEU A 148 12.22 3.31 5.31
C LEU A 148 11.81 4.51 4.44
N GLN A 149 12.11 5.74 4.88
CA GLN A 149 11.72 6.98 4.20
C GLN A 149 10.21 7.05 3.90
N MET A 150 9.40 6.57 4.84
CA MET A 150 7.95 6.58 4.73
C MET A 150 7.34 7.87 5.25
N GLU A 151 6.24 8.26 4.65
CA GLU A 151 5.36 9.31 5.12
C GLU A 151 4.07 8.69 5.66
N GLY A 152 3.53 9.28 6.69
CA GLY A 152 2.27 8.81 7.25
C GLY A 152 1.41 9.93 7.81
N GLY A 153 0.13 9.68 7.83
CA GLY A 153 -0.87 10.57 8.42
C GLY A 153 -1.95 9.77 9.14
N LEU A 154 -2.56 10.38 10.12
CA LEU A 154 -3.67 9.82 10.88
C LEU A 154 -4.86 10.79 10.94
N ILE A 155 -6.03 10.25 11.18
CA ILE A 155 -7.23 11.01 11.51
C ILE A 155 -7.55 10.78 12.97
N ARG A 156 -7.66 11.90 13.71
CA ARG A 156 -8.14 11.92 15.08
C ARG A 156 -9.56 12.46 15.12
N ALA A 157 -10.45 11.76 15.82
CA ALA A 157 -11.80 12.21 16.11
C ALA A 157 -12.18 11.78 17.53
N GLU A 158 -12.83 12.64 18.30
CA GLU A 158 -13.23 12.38 19.70
C GLU A 158 -12.05 11.90 20.55
N ASP A 159 -10.87 12.52 20.38
CA ASP A 159 -9.60 12.19 21.03
C ASP A 159 -9.01 10.80 20.71
N GLU A 160 -9.61 10.04 19.78
CA GLU A 160 -9.10 8.73 19.34
C GLU A 160 -8.56 8.78 17.91
N VAL A 161 -7.52 7.99 17.62
CA VAL A 161 -7.08 7.71 16.25
C VAL A 161 -8.03 6.69 15.64
N ILE A 162 -8.72 7.09 14.57
CA ILE A 162 -9.75 6.28 13.89
C ILE A 162 -9.34 5.79 12.51
N ALA A 163 -8.30 6.38 11.93
CA ALA A 163 -7.72 5.96 10.66
C ALA A 163 -6.26 6.40 10.58
N PHE A 164 -5.44 5.65 9.84
CA PHE A 164 -4.11 6.08 9.42
C PHE A 164 -3.76 5.56 8.03
N SER A 165 -2.78 6.20 7.40
CA SER A 165 -2.23 5.82 6.10
C SER A 165 -0.71 5.97 6.14
N LEU A 166 0.00 5.02 5.52
CA LEU A 166 1.45 4.96 5.40
C LEU A 166 1.84 4.69 3.95
N GLY A 167 2.85 5.38 3.45
CA GLY A 167 3.36 5.15 2.12
C GLY A 167 4.77 5.69 1.91
N SER A 168 5.31 5.46 0.75
CA SER A 168 6.61 5.99 0.33
C SER A 168 6.65 6.29 -1.16
N PHE A 169 7.64 7.04 -1.61
CA PHE A 169 7.86 7.25 -3.03
C PHE A 169 8.50 6.00 -3.67
N THR A 170 7.83 5.43 -4.66
CA THR A 170 8.37 4.34 -5.50
C THR A 170 9.17 4.89 -6.68
N THR A 171 8.83 6.09 -7.13
CA THR A 171 9.59 6.91 -8.07
C THR A 171 9.49 8.38 -7.63
N PRO A 172 10.31 9.30 -8.17
CA PRO A 172 10.19 10.73 -7.84
C PRO A 172 8.78 11.31 -8.06
N GLU A 173 7.99 10.70 -8.95
CA GLU A 173 6.68 11.18 -9.38
C GLU A 173 5.51 10.33 -8.85
N CYS A 174 5.79 9.19 -8.18
CA CYS A 174 4.77 8.25 -7.75
C CYS A 174 4.91 7.93 -6.26
N PHE A 175 3.93 8.36 -5.48
CA PHE A 175 3.78 7.99 -4.08
C PHE A 175 2.85 6.77 -3.97
N ASP A 176 3.32 5.72 -3.34
CA ASP A 176 2.58 4.48 -3.11
C ASP A 176 2.08 4.42 -1.66
N VAL A 177 0.79 4.16 -1.49
CA VAL A 177 0.17 3.94 -0.18
C VAL A 177 0.25 2.45 0.12
N HIS A 178 1.19 2.06 0.97
CA HIS A 178 1.40 0.66 1.35
C HIS A 178 0.35 0.16 2.34
N PHE A 179 -0.05 1.00 3.28
CA PHE A 179 -1.03 0.65 4.31
C PHE A 179 -2.02 1.78 4.53
N GLU A 180 -3.30 1.44 4.51
CA GLU A 180 -4.39 2.35 4.89
C GLU A 180 -5.38 1.59 5.76
N LYS A 181 -5.54 2.02 6.99
CA LYS A 181 -6.38 1.38 8.00
C LYS A 181 -7.41 2.37 8.55
N ALA A 182 -8.63 1.91 8.64
CA ALA A 182 -9.73 2.65 9.28
C ALA A 182 -10.77 1.66 9.82
N PHE A 183 -11.56 2.08 10.79
CA PHE A 183 -12.70 1.29 11.23
C PHE A 183 -13.84 1.35 10.21
N GLY A 184 -14.23 0.18 9.69
CA GLY A 184 -15.24 0.06 8.63
C GLY A 184 -16.63 0.55 9.05
N GLU A 185 -16.95 0.49 10.34
CA GLU A 185 -18.19 1.01 10.93
C GLU A 185 -18.26 2.53 10.98
N ILE A 186 -17.12 3.23 10.83
CA ILE A 186 -17.07 4.69 10.75
C ILE A 186 -17.20 5.10 9.29
N GLN A 187 -18.42 5.41 8.89
CA GLN A 187 -18.72 5.80 7.51
C GLN A 187 -17.86 6.99 7.08
N GLY A 188 -17.13 6.85 6.01
CA GLY A 188 -16.31 7.90 5.42
C GLY A 188 -14.85 7.92 5.88
N ALA A 189 -14.46 7.22 6.95
CA ALA A 189 -13.11 7.25 7.51
C ALA A 189 -12.03 6.95 6.45
N TYR A 190 -12.18 5.85 5.68
CA TYR A 190 -11.27 5.55 4.56
C TYR A 190 -11.22 6.66 3.51
N THR A 191 -12.36 7.30 3.20
CA THR A 191 -12.37 8.36 2.19
C THR A 191 -11.69 9.63 2.68
N VAL A 192 -11.82 9.92 3.97
CA VAL A 192 -11.20 11.09 4.60
C VAL A 192 -9.68 10.89 4.70
N ILE A 193 -9.20 9.76 5.23
CA ILE A 193 -7.76 9.52 5.36
C ILE A 193 -7.08 9.51 4.00
N ASN A 194 -7.68 8.88 2.98
CA ASN A 194 -7.15 8.85 1.62
C ASN A 194 -7.03 10.26 1.01
N ARG A 195 -8.07 11.11 1.16
CA ARG A 195 -8.04 12.50 0.70
C ARG A 195 -6.98 13.32 1.44
N GLU A 196 -6.94 13.23 2.76
CA GLU A 196 -6.04 14.05 3.56
C GLU A 196 -4.58 13.63 3.37
N MET A 197 -4.31 12.34 3.21
CA MET A 197 -2.98 11.86 2.85
C MET A 197 -2.54 12.41 1.48
N ALA A 198 -3.42 12.39 0.47
CA ALA A 198 -3.13 13.01 -0.82
C ALA A 198 -2.87 14.52 -0.72
N ARG A 199 -3.61 15.24 0.12
CA ARG A 199 -3.39 16.67 0.39
C ARG A 199 -2.06 16.92 1.09
N TYR A 200 -1.73 16.11 2.08
CA TYR A 200 -0.49 16.20 2.83
C TYR A 200 0.73 15.98 1.92
N ILE A 201 0.73 14.92 1.12
CA ILE A 201 1.82 14.61 0.19
C ILE A 201 1.95 15.71 -0.87
N ARG A 202 0.85 16.16 -1.48
CA ARG A 202 0.86 17.26 -2.45
C ARG A 202 1.39 18.57 -1.87
N ALA A 203 1.08 18.88 -0.62
CA ALA A 203 1.56 20.09 0.04
C ALA A 203 3.04 20.03 0.41
N LYS A 204 3.51 18.84 0.81
CA LYS A 204 4.89 18.62 1.24
C LYS A 204 5.85 18.48 0.05
N TYR A 205 5.35 17.93 -1.07
CA TYR A 205 6.10 17.64 -2.30
C TYR A 205 5.36 18.22 -3.50
N PRO A 206 5.46 19.53 -3.74
CA PRO A 206 4.63 20.23 -4.75
C PRO A 206 5.03 19.99 -6.20
N GLU A 207 6.14 19.27 -6.47
CA GLU A 207 6.66 19.01 -7.84
C GLU A 207 6.51 17.55 -8.26
#